data_7ffe938049b2d42120e0affd3713c05d
#
_entry.id   7ffe938049b2d42120e0affd3713c05d
#
_cell.length_a   1.000
_cell.length_b   1.000
_cell.length_c   1.000
_cell.angle_alpha   90.00
_cell.angle_beta   90.00
_cell.angle_gamma   90.00
#
_symmetry.space_group_name_H-M   'P 1'
#
loop_
_entity.id
_entity.type
_entity.pdbx_description
1 polymer ?
#
loop_
_entity_poly.entity_id
_entity_poly.type
_entity_poly.pdbx_seq_one_letter_code
_entity_poly.pdbx_strand_id
1 'polypeptide(L)'
;MSETVRKRGWVGYVLLAPAMIWLVLFFMIPFYSLLATSLFNSDGSDFRGYKVTYDWGNFGNVVHQYYPQFVRSLVYGGIATGICLIIGYVLAYAIAFKSGRWKNLMLVLVIAPFFTSFLIRTLSWKLILADNGVVVNTFQFLHILGPNGHLLYTPFAVVMGLTYNFLPFMVLPLFASIDKIDYRLIEAGNDRDAKPVGGFFKVTWPLSLPGVVSGTLLTFIPAVG
;
A
#
# COMPACT_ATOMS: atom_id res chain seq x y z
N MET A 1 -28.67 40.32 -12.14
CA MET A 1 -28.49 38.95 -11.56
C MET A 1 -27.02 38.55 -11.39
N SER A 2 -26.07 39.50 -11.27
CA SER A 2 -24.62 39.29 -11.29
C SER A 2 -23.86 39.71 -10.01
N GLU A 3 -24.52 40.26 -9.00
CA GLU A 3 -23.85 40.71 -7.77
C GLU A 3 -23.81 39.69 -6.62
N THR A 4 -24.68 38.70 -6.64
CA THR A 4 -24.76 37.70 -5.53
C THR A 4 -23.71 36.59 -5.60
N VAL A 5 -23.07 36.41 -6.74
CA VAL A 5 -22.06 35.36 -6.94
C VAL A 5 -20.68 35.78 -6.38
N ARG A 6 -20.37 37.08 -6.37
CA ARG A 6 -19.06 37.61 -5.95
C ARG A 6 -18.83 37.60 -4.43
N LYS A 7 -19.89 37.62 -3.62
CA LYS A 7 -19.79 37.62 -2.13
C LYS A 7 -19.64 36.23 -1.51
N ARG A 8 -19.82 35.12 -2.26
CA ARG A 8 -19.71 33.77 -1.75
C ARG A 8 -18.29 33.22 -1.67
N GLY A 9 -17.32 33.85 -2.34
CA GLY A 9 -15.92 33.36 -2.34
C GLY A 9 -15.27 33.37 -0.94
N TRP A 10 -15.58 34.37 -0.13
CA TRP A 10 -15.00 34.52 1.21
C TRP A 10 -15.49 33.46 2.21
N VAL A 11 -16.73 33.05 2.09
CA VAL A 11 -17.34 32.02 2.96
C VAL A 11 -16.63 30.70 2.79
N GLY A 12 -16.19 30.33 1.58
CA GLY A 12 -15.39 29.15 1.31
C GLY A 12 -14.04 29.16 2.04
N TYR A 13 -13.34 30.29 2.02
CA TYR A 13 -12.07 30.44 2.73
C TYR A 13 -12.23 30.39 4.26
N VAL A 14 -13.29 31.00 4.80
CA VAL A 14 -13.58 30.95 6.24
C VAL A 14 -13.92 29.54 6.69
N LEU A 15 -14.66 28.77 5.89
CA LEU A 15 -14.97 27.37 6.18
C LEU A 15 -13.73 26.44 6.07
N LEU A 16 -12.79 26.78 5.18
CA LEU A 16 -11.52 26.05 5.06
C LEU A 16 -10.49 26.44 6.12
N ALA A 17 -10.60 27.64 6.70
CA ALA A 17 -9.61 28.19 7.62
C ALA A 17 -9.28 27.25 8.81
N PRO A 18 -10.23 26.64 9.53
CA PRO A 18 -9.91 25.74 10.64
C PRO A 18 -9.05 24.55 10.20
N ALA A 19 -9.41 23.92 9.06
CA ALA A 19 -8.69 22.78 8.52
C ALA A 19 -7.28 23.18 8.03
N MET A 20 -7.16 24.33 7.39
CA MET A 20 -5.87 24.88 6.92
C MET A 20 -4.96 25.26 8.09
N ILE A 21 -5.50 25.89 9.13
CA ILE A 21 -4.74 26.25 10.34
C ILE A 21 -4.22 24.96 11.00
N TRP A 22 -5.07 23.95 11.16
CA TRP A 22 -4.68 22.65 11.69
C TRP A 22 -3.55 22.02 10.88
N LEU A 23 -3.67 21.99 9.56
CA LEU A 23 -2.67 21.43 8.66
C LEU A 23 -1.33 22.19 8.75
N VAL A 24 -1.36 23.54 8.79
CA VAL A 24 -0.15 24.34 8.94
C VAL A 24 0.53 24.07 10.29
N LEU A 25 -0.23 24.05 11.39
CA LEU A 25 0.33 23.84 12.73
C LEU A 25 0.92 22.45 12.91
N PHE A 26 0.21 21.42 12.50
CA PHE A 26 0.58 20.02 12.80
C PHE A 26 1.32 19.32 11.67
N PHE A 27 1.38 19.88 10.48
CA PHE A 27 2.12 19.32 9.35
C PHE A 27 3.25 20.23 8.90
N MET A 28 2.98 21.50 8.55
CA MET A 28 3.99 22.39 7.98
C MET A 28 5.08 22.76 9.00
N ILE A 29 4.72 23.03 10.26
CA ILE A 29 5.71 23.40 11.29
C ILE A 29 6.65 22.22 11.60
N PRO A 30 6.17 20.99 11.90
CA PRO A 30 7.04 19.83 12.07
C PRO A 30 7.86 19.51 10.82
N PHE A 31 7.28 19.63 9.62
CA PHE A 31 7.99 19.40 8.37
C PHE A 31 9.15 20.41 8.18
N TYR A 32 8.91 21.69 8.43
CA TYR A 32 9.95 22.71 8.42
C TYR A 32 11.05 22.40 9.45
N SER A 33 10.67 21.99 10.65
CA SER A 33 11.64 21.61 11.71
C SER A 33 12.50 20.42 11.27
N LEU A 34 11.92 19.41 10.60
CA LEU A 34 12.66 18.26 10.04
C LEU A 34 13.63 18.71 8.95
N LEU A 35 13.20 19.58 8.03
CA LEU A 35 14.08 20.14 6.99
C LEU A 35 15.22 20.95 7.60
N ALA A 36 14.94 21.78 8.60
CA ALA A 36 15.97 22.56 9.27
C ALA A 36 16.99 21.65 9.98
N THR A 37 16.53 20.64 10.70
CA THR A 37 17.41 19.68 11.40
C THR A 37 18.23 18.82 10.43
N SER A 38 17.73 18.52 9.24
CA SER A 38 18.48 17.74 8.23
C SER A 38 19.74 18.47 7.72
N LEU A 39 19.78 19.80 7.86
CA LEU A 39 20.90 20.65 7.47
C LEU A 39 21.89 20.91 8.62
N PHE A 40 21.63 20.34 9.80
CA PHE A 40 22.50 20.51 10.94
C PHE A 40 23.60 19.44 10.92
N ASN A 41 24.84 19.86 11.33
CA ASN A 41 25.92 18.93 11.51
C ASN A 41 26.05 18.57 13.00
N SER A 42 26.26 17.29 13.29
CA SER A 42 26.58 16.83 14.65
C SER A 42 28.08 17.01 14.92
N ASP A 43 28.44 17.85 15.87
CA ASP A 43 29.86 18.04 16.31
C ASP A 43 30.42 16.79 17.04
N GLY A 44 29.79 15.65 16.97
CA GLY A 44 30.26 14.38 17.57
C GLY A 44 30.17 14.34 19.10
N SER A 45 29.58 15.33 19.75
CA SER A 45 29.34 15.31 21.20
C SER A 45 27.84 15.35 21.48
N ASP A 46 27.32 14.28 22.09
CA ASP A 46 25.91 14.17 22.54
C ASP A 46 25.48 15.29 23.50
N PHE A 47 26.43 16.02 24.05
CA PHE A 47 26.21 17.08 25.05
C PHE A 47 26.07 18.49 24.46
N ARG A 48 26.48 18.76 23.22
CA ARG A 48 26.51 20.13 22.66
C ARG A 48 25.38 20.47 21.72
N GLY A 49 24.50 19.50 21.40
CA GLY A 49 23.41 19.69 20.45
C GLY A 49 23.90 19.86 19.01
N TYR A 50 22.95 20.03 18.11
CA TYR A 50 23.23 20.24 16.70
C TYR A 50 23.51 21.70 16.41
N LYS A 51 24.57 21.99 15.64
CA LYS A 51 24.84 23.36 15.14
C LYS A 51 24.17 23.56 13.78
N VAL A 52 23.60 24.74 13.60
CA VAL A 52 23.03 25.17 12.31
C VAL A 52 24.17 25.47 11.34
N THR A 53 24.52 24.53 10.47
CA THR A 53 25.65 24.66 9.53
C THR A 53 25.21 24.78 8.08
N TYR A 54 23.91 24.59 7.78
CA TYR A 54 23.38 24.55 6.41
C TYR A 54 24.18 23.62 5.48
N ASP A 55 24.59 22.46 5.99
CA ASP A 55 25.39 21.50 5.24
C ASP A 55 24.55 20.67 4.28
N TRP A 56 24.55 21.08 3.02
CA TRP A 56 23.88 20.34 1.93
C TRP A 56 24.57 19.02 1.61
N GLY A 57 25.82 18.82 2.03
CA GLY A 57 26.56 17.57 1.86
C GLY A 57 25.92 16.40 2.58
N ASN A 58 25.16 16.67 3.66
CA ASN A 58 24.43 15.65 4.39
C ASN A 58 23.48 14.84 3.51
N PHE A 59 22.78 15.47 2.57
CA PHE A 59 21.88 14.77 1.64
C PHE A 59 22.65 13.82 0.72
N GLY A 60 23.82 14.24 0.21
CA GLY A 60 24.69 13.38 -0.60
C GLY A 60 25.19 12.17 0.18
N ASN A 61 25.65 12.40 1.42
CA ASN A 61 26.13 11.34 2.30
C ASN A 61 25.02 10.34 2.65
N VAL A 62 23.84 10.81 2.99
CA VAL A 62 22.68 9.98 3.31
C VAL A 62 22.26 9.15 2.10
N VAL A 63 22.14 9.77 0.92
CA VAL A 63 21.78 9.03 -0.32
C VAL A 63 22.83 7.96 -0.60
N HIS A 64 24.12 8.27 -0.51
CA HIS A 64 25.18 7.30 -0.76
C HIS A 64 25.18 6.15 0.27
N GLN A 65 24.99 6.47 1.54
CA GLN A 65 24.99 5.47 2.62
C GLN A 65 23.77 4.55 2.59
N TYR A 66 22.58 5.11 2.30
CA TYR A 66 21.30 4.36 2.34
C TYR A 66 20.79 3.94 0.97
N TYR A 67 21.54 4.19 -0.11
CA TYR A 67 21.15 3.77 -1.46
C TYR A 67 20.74 2.29 -1.57
N PRO A 68 21.50 1.34 -0.99
CA PRO A 68 21.12 -0.08 -1.07
C PRO A 68 19.78 -0.38 -0.38
N GLN A 69 19.49 0.28 0.75
CA GLN A 69 18.24 0.14 1.48
C GLN A 69 17.07 0.70 0.70
N PHE A 70 17.28 1.86 0.07
CA PHE A 70 16.28 2.50 -0.78
C PHE A 70 15.90 1.62 -1.98
N VAL A 71 16.90 1.06 -2.66
CA VAL A 71 16.65 0.13 -3.78
C VAL A 71 15.93 -1.13 -3.31
N ARG A 72 16.33 -1.72 -2.18
CA ARG A 72 15.63 -2.87 -1.60
C ARG A 72 14.17 -2.58 -1.27
N SER A 73 13.90 -1.42 -0.69
CA SER A 73 12.53 -0.97 -0.37
C SER A 73 11.67 -0.88 -1.64
N LEU A 74 12.19 -0.26 -2.71
CA LEU A 74 11.50 -0.20 -4.00
C LEU A 74 11.24 -1.59 -4.61
N VAL A 75 12.23 -2.47 -4.56
CA VAL A 75 12.11 -3.84 -5.10
C VAL A 75 11.10 -4.65 -4.31
N TYR A 76 11.20 -4.65 -2.97
CA TYR A 76 10.28 -5.44 -2.13
C TYR A 76 8.85 -4.89 -2.19
N GLY A 77 8.69 -3.55 -2.17
CA GLY A 77 7.40 -2.89 -2.36
C GLY A 77 6.81 -3.19 -3.73
N GLY A 78 7.63 -3.17 -4.79
CA GLY A 78 7.21 -3.52 -6.14
C GLY A 78 6.76 -4.97 -6.28
N ILE A 79 7.53 -5.93 -5.73
CA ILE A 79 7.17 -7.36 -5.75
C ILE A 79 5.89 -7.60 -4.94
N ALA A 80 5.80 -7.03 -3.72
CA ALA A 80 4.61 -7.16 -2.89
C ALA A 80 3.37 -6.58 -3.59
N THR A 81 3.49 -5.42 -4.23
CA THR A 81 2.41 -4.81 -5.02
C THR A 81 1.99 -5.69 -6.20
N GLY A 82 2.95 -6.29 -6.92
CA GLY A 82 2.67 -7.24 -8.00
C GLY A 82 1.91 -8.48 -7.51
N ILE A 83 2.32 -9.05 -6.37
CA ILE A 83 1.61 -10.17 -5.74
C ILE A 83 0.21 -9.74 -5.28
N CYS A 84 0.09 -8.56 -4.64
CA CYS A 84 -1.21 -7.99 -4.27
C CYS A 84 -2.13 -7.81 -5.47
N LEU A 85 -1.60 -7.38 -6.62
CA LEU A 85 -2.37 -7.21 -7.84
C LEU A 85 -2.91 -8.56 -8.34
N ILE A 86 -2.06 -9.58 -8.40
CA ILE A 86 -2.47 -10.92 -8.86
C ILE A 86 -3.55 -11.50 -7.94
N ILE A 87 -3.28 -11.58 -6.64
CA ILE A 87 -4.22 -12.15 -5.66
C ILE A 87 -5.46 -11.25 -5.54
N GLY A 88 -5.27 -9.95 -5.45
CA GLY A 88 -6.35 -8.96 -5.30
C GLY A 88 -7.28 -8.93 -6.49
N TYR A 89 -6.76 -9.09 -7.71
CA TYR A 89 -7.59 -9.15 -8.91
C TYR A 89 -8.50 -10.38 -8.91
N VAL A 90 -7.94 -11.56 -8.59
CA VAL A 90 -8.71 -12.79 -8.48
C VAL A 90 -9.81 -12.68 -7.43
N LEU A 91 -9.46 -12.12 -6.25
CA LEU A 91 -10.43 -11.91 -5.16
C LEU A 91 -11.50 -10.89 -5.56
N ALA A 92 -11.12 -9.75 -6.10
CA ALA A 92 -12.06 -8.70 -6.51
C ALA A 92 -13.02 -9.19 -7.58
N TYR A 93 -12.51 -9.95 -8.58
CA TYR A 93 -13.33 -10.58 -9.63
C TYR A 93 -14.31 -11.60 -9.06
N ALA A 94 -13.85 -12.48 -8.16
CA ALA A 94 -14.70 -13.46 -7.51
C ALA A 94 -15.80 -12.81 -6.66
N ILE A 95 -15.46 -11.74 -5.93
CA ILE A 95 -16.41 -10.99 -5.11
C ILE A 95 -17.44 -10.29 -6.00
N ALA A 96 -17.02 -9.64 -7.09
CA ALA A 96 -17.92 -8.91 -7.98
C ALA A 96 -18.93 -9.81 -8.69
N PHE A 97 -18.48 -10.94 -9.26
CA PHE A 97 -19.29 -11.73 -10.18
C PHE A 97 -19.74 -13.10 -9.66
N LYS A 98 -19.01 -13.69 -8.69
CA LYS A 98 -19.32 -15.06 -8.23
C LYS A 98 -19.92 -15.14 -6.84
N SER A 99 -19.80 -14.09 -6.01
CA SER A 99 -20.21 -14.17 -4.59
C SER A 99 -21.71 -13.99 -4.35
N GLY A 100 -22.47 -13.48 -5.32
CA GLY A 100 -23.92 -13.31 -5.21
C GLY A 100 -24.35 -12.65 -3.88
N ARG A 101 -25.18 -13.34 -3.08
CA ARG A 101 -25.66 -12.86 -1.77
C ARG A 101 -24.53 -12.69 -0.72
N TRP A 102 -23.39 -13.33 -0.90
CA TRP A 102 -22.26 -13.30 0.04
C TRP A 102 -21.27 -12.16 -0.23
N LYS A 103 -21.51 -11.33 -1.23
CA LYS A 103 -20.66 -10.24 -1.68
C LYS A 103 -20.22 -9.33 -0.54
N ASN A 104 -21.18 -8.84 0.25
CA ASN A 104 -20.88 -7.95 1.37
C ASN A 104 -20.07 -8.66 2.46
N LEU A 105 -20.36 -9.92 2.76
CA LEU A 105 -19.58 -10.70 3.72
C LEU A 105 -18.13 -10.89 3.24
N MET A 106 -17.92 -11.22 1.98
CA MET A 106 -16.57 -11.36 1.41
C MET A 106 -15.78 -10.06 1.49
N LEU A 107 -16.41 -8.92 1.21
CA LEU A 107 -15.79 -7.61 1.39
C LEU A 107 -15.40 -7.36 2.85
N VAL A 108 -16.29 -7.64 3.79
CA VAL A 108 -16.01 -7.50 5.22
C VAL A 108 -14.83 -8.40 5.62
N LEU A 109 -14.77 -9.63 5.15
CA LEU A 109 -13.66 -10.55 5.43
C LEU A 109 -12.31 -10.05 4.89
N VAL A 110 -12.30 -9.42 3.70
CA VAL A 110 -11.09 -8.80 3.15
C VAL A 110 -10.62 -7.62 3.99
N ILE A 111 -11.56 -6.83 4.53
CA ILE A 111 -11.25 -5.64 5.31
C ILE A 111 -11.02 -5.98 6.79
N ALA A 112 -11.61 -7.07 7.30
CA ALA A 112 -11.58 -7.44 8.72
C ALA A 112 -10.17 -7.41 9.35
N PRO A 113 -9.11 -7.91 8.70
CA PRO A 113 -7.75 -7.82 9.23
C PRO A 113 -7.29 -6.39 9.48
N PHE A 114 -7.82 -5.41 8.73
CA PHE A 114 -7.45 -4.02 8.88
C PHE A 114 -7.93 -3.38 10.18
N PHE A 115 -8.99 -3.90 10.79
CA PHE A 115 -9.49 -3.45 12.10
C PHE A 115 -8.61 -3.90 13.26
N THR A 116 -7.65 -4.80 13.04
CA THR A 116 -6.65 -5.14 14.05
C THR A 116 -5.46 -4.18 13.97
N SER A 117 -4.83 -3.89 15.11
CA SER A 117 -3.65 -3.03 15.16
C SER A 117 -2.54 -3.55 14.24
N PHE A 118 -1.91 -2.66 13.50
CA PHE A 118 -0.74 -2.98 12.66
C PHE A 118 0.39 -3.61 13.46
N LEU A 119 0.62 -3.13 14.69
CA LEU A 119 1.64 -3.67 15.59
C LEU A 119 1.36 -5.13 15.95
N ILE A 120 0.11 -5.42 16.35
CA ILE A 120 -0.31 -6.80 16.70
C ILE A 120 -0.13 -7.73 15.50
N ARG A 121 -0.54 -7.31 14.30
CA ARG A 121 -0.37 -8.10 13.07
C ARG A 121 1.11 -8.39 12.79
N THR A 122 1.97 -7.39 12.93
CA THR A 122 3.41 -7.53 12.71
C THR A 122 4.06 -8.46 13.74
N LEU A 123 3.66 -8.36 15.00
CA LEU A 123 4.14 -9.27 16.05
C LEU A 123 3.67 -10.72 15.80
N SER A 124 2.40 -10.90 15.44
CA SER A 124 1.85 -12.22 15.08
C SER A 124 2.59 -12.82 13.88
N TRP A 125 2.91 -12.00 12.88
CA TRP A 125 3.69 -12.44 11.72
C TRP A 125 5.10 -12.89 12.10
N LYS A 126 5.77 -12.15 13.00
CA LYS A 126 7.07 -12.58 13.55
C LYS A 126 6.98 -13.92 14.30
N LEU A 127 5.93 -14.13 15.08
CA LEU A 127 5.74 -15.41 15.80
C LEU A 127 5.47 -16.59 14.85
N ILE A 128 4.68 -16.36 13.81
CA ILE A 128 4.36 -17.41 12.81
C ILE A 128 5.61 -17.82 12.02
N LEU A 129 6.49 -16.87 11.71
CA LEU A 129 7.70 -17.09 10.93
C LEU A 129 8.96 -17.35 11.79
N ALA A 130 8.83 -17.37 13.12
CA ALA A 130 9.94 -17.73 14.00
C ALA A 130 10.44 -19.14 13.73
N ASP A 131 11.71 -19.44 14.06
CA ASP A 131 12.35 -20.72 13.78
C ASP A 131 11.60 -21.93 14.37
N ASN A 132 10.89 -21.72 15.49
CA ASN A 132 10.00 -22.72 16.10
C ASN A 132 8.53 -22.48 15.74
N GLY A 133 8.25 -21.63 14.76
CA GLY A 133 6.90 -21.25 14.32
C GLY A 133 6.23 -22.35 13.49
N VAL A 134 4.91 -22.29 13.43
CA VAL A 134 4.09 -23.28 12.71
C VAL A 134 4.50 -23.39 11.23
N VAL A 135 4.77 -22.24 10.57
CA VAL A 135 5.12 -22.22 9.14
C VAL A 135 6.48 -22.83 8.89
N VAL A 136 7.50 -22.50 9.72
CA VAL A 136 8.85 -23.03 9.57
C VAL A 136 8.84 -24.54 9.80
N ASN A 137 8.20 -25.00 10.86
CA ASN A 137 8.06 -26.44 11.16
C ASN A 137 7.35 -27.19 10.03
N THR A 138 6.29 -26.61 9.47
CA THR A 138 5.57 -27.22 8.35
C THR A 138 6.44 -27.29 7.10
N PHE A 139 7.23 -26.26 6.78
CA PHE A 139 8.11 -26.24 5.62
C PHE A 139 9.30 -27.17 5.79
N GLN A 140 9.81 -27.35 7.02
CA GLN A 140 10.82 -28.34 7.34
C GLN A 140 10.25 -29.78 7.20
N PHE A 141 9.05 -30.02 7.68
CA PHE A 141 8.37 -31.31 7.52
C PHE A 141 8.13 -31.68 6.05
N LEU A 142 7.78 -30.68 5.22
CA LEU A 142 7.60 -30.87 3.77
C LEU A 142 8.93 -30.91 3.00
N HIS A 143 10.08 -30.87 3.67
CA HIS A 143 11.43 -30.83 3.06
C HIS A 143 11.64 -29.65 2.08
N ILE A 144 10.83 -28.59 2.19
CA ILE A 144 10.99 -27.36 1.42
C ILE A 144 12.09 -26.48 2.03
N LEU A 145 12.21 -26.52 3.36
CA LEU A 145 13.22 -25.80 4.13
C LEU A 145 14.17 -26.81 4.77
N GLY A 146 15.48 -26.53 4.70
CA GLY A 146 16.47 -27.37 5.40
C GLY A 146 16.33 -27.28 6.93
N PRO A 147 16.95 -28.22 7.70
CA PRO A 147 16.81 -28.25 9.17
C PRO A 147 17.24 -26.96 9.89
N ASN A 148 18.17 -26.20 9.29
CA ASN A 148 18.65 -24.89 9.81
C ASN A 148 18.11 -23.71 9.00
N GLY A 149 17.06 -23.91 8.22
CA GLY A 149 16.50 -22.86 7.38
C GLY A 149 15.69 -21.87 8.20
N HIS A 150 15.92 -20.57 7.98
CA HIS A 150 15.23 -19.47 8.62
C HIS A 150 14.32 -18.77 7.60
N LEU A 151 13.11 -18.40 8.01
CA LEU A 151 12.22 -17.54 7.22
C LEU A 151 12.22 -16.10 7.74
N LEU A 152 12.36 -15.93 9.04
CA LEU A 152 12.40 -14.62 9.68
C LEU A 152 13.65 -13.84 9.21
N TYR A 153 13.51 -12.53 9.03
CA TYR A 153 14.55 -11.62 8.51
C TYR A 153 14.99 -11.88 7.06
N THR A 154 14.22 -12.66 6.30
CA THR A 154 14.49 -12.89 4.87
C THR A 154 13.67 -11.93 4.00
N PRO A 155 14.11 -11.67 2.74
CA PRO A 155 13.30 -10.92 1.76
C PRO A 155 11.91 -11.52 1.55
N PHE A 156 11.79 -12.84 1.62
CA PHE A 156 10.52 -13.55 1.53
C PHE A 156 9.55 -13.12 2.64
N ALA A 157 10.00 -13.11 3.90
CA ALA A 157 9.19 -12.71 5.04
C ALA A 157 8.71 -11.24 4.90
N VAL A 158 9.59 -10.35 4.43
CA VAL A 158 9.23 -8.94 4.19
C VAL A 158 8.16 -8.81 3.12
N VAL A 159 8.37 -9.44 1.95
CA VAL A 159 7.42 -9.36 0.83
C VAL A 159 6.07 -9.96 1.22
N MET A 160 6.04 -11.10 1.89
CA MET A 160 4.79 -11.73 2.34
C MET A 160 4.07 -10.91 3.40
N GLY A 161 4.80 -10.32 4.34
CA GLY A 161 4.26 -9.41 5.35
C GLY A 161 3.66 -8.15 4.74
N LEU A 162 4.35 -7.53 3.78
CA LEU A 162 3.84 -6.38 3.03
C LEU A 162 2.58 -6.77 2.23
N THR A 163 2.62 -7.89 1.52
CA THR A 163 1.47 -8.40 0.75
C THR A 163 0.25 -8.57 1.65
N TYR A 164 0.39 -9.26 2.78
CA TYR A 164 -0.71 -9.45 3.72
C TYR A 164 -1.27 -8.12 4.25
N ASN A 165 -0.40 -7.20 4.62
CA ASN A 165 -0.82 -5.93 5.20
C ASN A 165 -1.53 -5.01 4.20
N PHE A 166 -1.10 -5.01 2.93
CA PHE A 166 -1.58 -4.07 1.91
C PHE A 166 -2.58 -4.68 0.92
N LEU A 167 -2.86 -5.99 0.99
CA LEU A 167 -3.84 -6.65 0.14
C LEU A 167 -5.22 -5.96 0.10
N PRO A 168 -5.82 -5.50 1.21
CA PRO A 168 -7.09 -4.80 1.18
C PRO A 168 -7.07 -3.51 0.35
N PHE A 169 -5.96 -2.77 0.37
CA PHE A 169 -5.79 -1.54 -0.43
C PHE A 169 -5.77 -1.80 -1.94
N MET A 170 -5.40 -3.00 -2.35
CA MET A 170 -5.47 -3.44 -3.74
C MET A 170 -6.88 -3.94 -4.09
N VAL A 171 -7.47 -4.78 -3.24
CA VAL A 171 -8.76 -5.44 -3.51
C VAL A 171 -9.90 -4.44 -3.62
N LEU A 172 -9.96 -3.42 -2.74
CA LEU A 172 -11.10 -2.50 -2.69
C LEU A 172 -11.24 -1.64 -3.95
N PRO A 173 -10.20 -0.96 -4.47
CA PRO A 173 -10.32 -0.20 -5.72
C PRO A 173 -10.58 -1.10 -6.93
N LEU A 174 -9.97 -2.29 -6.98
CA LEU A 174 -10.21 -3.27 -8.02
C LEU A 174 -11.67 -3.71 -8.01
N PHE A 175 -12.19 -4.08 -6.84
CA PHE A 175 -13.58 -4.46 -6.68
C PHE A 175 -14.51 -3.31 -7.11
N ALA A 176 -14.28 -2.09 -6.64
CA ALA A 176 -15.12 -0.94 -6.98
C ALA A 176 -15.12 -0.60 -8.49
N SER A 177 -14.05 -0.93 -9.19
CA SER A 177 -13.95 -0.77 -10.65
C SER A 177 -14.63 -1.91 -11.40
N ILE A 178 -14.38 -3.17 -10.98
CA ILE A 178 -14.93 -4.37 -11.62
C ILE A 178 -16.45 -4.47 -11.40
N ASP A 179 -16.92 -4.08 -10.23
CA ASP A 179 -18.35 -4.14 -9.86
C ASP A 179 -19.25 -3.21 -10.69
N LYS A 180 -18.67 -2.20 -11.30
CA LYS A 180 -19.39 -1.28 -12.21
C LYS A 180 -19.53 -1.83 -13.63
N ILE A 181 -18.84 -2.93 -13.97
CA ILE A 181 -18.89 -3.51 -15.30
C ILE A 181 -20.19 -4.29 -15.44
N ASP A 182 -20.99 -3.96 -16.45
CA ASP A 182 -22.19 -4.75 -16.77
C ASP A 182 -21.77 -6.15 -17.22
N TYR A 183 -22.27 -7.16 -16.53
CA TYR A 183 -21.97 -8.57 -16.82
C TYR A 183 -22.34 -8.96 -18.25
N ARG A 184 -23.35 -8.31 -18.84
CA ARG A 184 -23.76 -8.53 -20.25
C ARG A 184 -22.65 -8.20 -21.24
N LEU A 185 -21.79 -7.22 -20.92
CA LEU A 185 -20.64 -6.90 -21.76
C LEU A 185 -19.60 -8.02 -21.75
N ILE A 186 -19.45 -8.70 -20.61
CA ILE A 186 -18.54 -9.85 -20.47
C ILE A 186 -19.10 -11.05 -21.26
N GLU A 187 -20.39 -11.30 -21.17
CA GLU A 187 -21.06 -12.36 -21.94
C GLU A 187 -20.91 -12.12 -23.45
N ALA A 188 -21.24 -10.92 -23.91
CA ALA A 188 -21.08 -10.55 -25.32
C ALA A 188 -19.63 -10.66 -25.82
N GLY A 189 -18.65 -10.33 -24.96
CA GLY A 189 -17.23 -10.50 -25.27
C GLY A 189 -16.81 -11.96 -25.38
N ASN A 190 -17.36 -12.83 -24.52
CA ASN A 190 -17.09 -14.25 -24.54
C ASN A 190 -17.71 -14.94 -25.78
N ASP A 191 -18.92 -14.54 -26.17
CA ASP A 191 -19.61 -15.08 -27.34
C ASP A 191 -18.88 -14.76 -28.65
N ARG A 192 -18.34 -13.56 -28.75
CA ARG A 192 -17.62 -13.11 -29.95
C ARG A 192 -16.26 -13.80 -30.15
N ASP A 193 -15.54 -14.07 -29.06
CA ASP A 193 -14.18 -14.63 -29.12
C ASP A 193 -14.13 -16.13 -28.82
N ALA A 194 -15.26 -16.77 -28.50
CA ALA A 194 -15.41 -18.19 -28.18
C ALA A 194 -14.46 -18.72 -27.07
N LYS A 195 -13.79 -17.83 -26.31
CA LYS A 195 -12.87 -18.20 -25.23
C LYS A 195 -12.98 -17.21 -24.04
N PRO A 196 -13.16 -17.71 -22.80
CA PRO A 196 -13.26 -16.86 -21.60
C PRO A 196 -12.06 -15.93 -21.38
N VAL A 197 -10.87 -16.37 -21.79
CA VAL A 197 -9.62 -15.61 -21.69
C VAL A 197 -9.62 -14.39 -22.64
N GLY A 198 -10.20 -14.55 -23.84
CA GLY A 198 -10.32 -13.44 -24.79
C GLY A 198 -11.24 -12.33 -24.28
N GLY A 199 -12.40 -12.68 -23.75
CA GLY A 199 -13.33 -11.73 -23.13
C GLY A 199 -12.71 -11.01 -21.93
N PHE A 200 -11.92 -11.71 -21.11
CA PHE A 200 -11.20 -11.10 -19.99
C PHE A 200 -10.25 -9.99 -20.46
N PHE A 201 -9.33 -10.26 -21.38
CA PHE A 201 -8.33 -9.28 -21.82
C PHE A 201 -8.90 -8.16 -22.68
N LYS A 202 -9.99 -8.42 -23.43
CA LYS A 202 -10.60 -7.42 -24.32
C LYS A 202 -11.65 -6.54 -23.64
N VAL A 203 -12.30 -7.05 -22.59
CA VAL A 203 -13.40 -6.34 -21.91
C VAL A 203 -13.06 -6.04 -20.45
N THR A 204 -12.86 -7.08 -19.64
CA THR A 204 -12.74 -6.90 -18.18
C THR A 204 -11.48 -6.14 -17.79
N TRP A 205 -10.34 -6.53 -18.35
CA TRP A 205 -9.05 -5.89 -18.04
C TRP A 205 -9.02 -4.41 -18.38
N PRO A 206 -9.37 -3.95 -19.61
CA PRO A 206 -9.35 -2.53 -19.94
C PRO A 206 -10.32 -1.69 -19.10
N LEU A 207 -11.52 -2.22 -18.84
CA LEU A 207 -12.52 -1.54 -18.03
C LEU A 207 -12.15 -1.46 -16.55
N SER A 208 -11.34 -2.38 -16.05
CA SER A 208 -10.84 -2.39 -14.67
C SER A 208 -9.55 -1.59 -14.46
N LEU A 209 -8.91 -1.07 -15.51
CA LEU A 209 -7.66 -0.30 -15.43
C LEU A 209 -7.69 0.84 -14.40
N PRO A 210 -8.75 1.65 -14.26
CA PRO A 210 -8.81 2.66 -13.21
C PRO A 210 -8.65 2.08 -11.81
N GLY A 211 -9.24 0.89 -11.56
CA GLY A 211 -9.07 0.15 -10.32
C GLY A 211 -7.66 -0.42 -10.14
N VAL A 212 -7.04 -0.91 -11.22
CA VAL A 212 -5.65 -1.39 -11.20
C VAL A 212 -4.69 -0.26 -10.85
N VAL A 213 -4.80 0.89 -11.51
CA VAL A 213 -3.93 2.05 -11.27
C VAL A 213 -4.09 2.56 -9.84
N SER A 214 -5.34 2.80 -9.40
CA SER A 214 -5.59 3.30 -8.05
C SER A 214 -5.17 2.31 -6.96
N GLY A 215 -5.47 1.02 -7.13
CA GLY A 215 -5.04 -0.04 -6.21
C GLY A 215 -3.52 -0.18 -6.15
N THR A 216 -2.84 -0.11 -7.29
CA THR A 216 -1.38 -0.15 -7.35
C THR A 216 -0.75 1.01 -6.61
N LEU A 217 -1.23 2.24 -6.81
CA LEU A 217 -0.72 3.42 -6.10
C LEU A 217 -0.97 3.35 -4.59
N LEU A 218 -2.19 2.97 -4.19
CA LEU A 218 -2.56 2.84 -2.77
C LEU A 218 -1.79 1.74 -2.06
N THR A 219 -1.33 0.71 -2.77
CA THR A 219 -0.54 -0.38 -2.23
C THR A 219 0.95 -0.07 -2.26
N PHE A 220 1.47 0.44 -3.38
CA PHE A 220 2.90 0.64 -3.61
C PHE A 220 3.48 1.75 -2.73
N ILE A 221 2.81 2.91 -2.66
CA ILE A 221 3.33 4.07 -1.91
C ILE A 221 3.60 3.73 -0.44
N PRO A 222 2.64 3.17 0.33
CA PRO A 222 2.91 2.81 1.72
C PRO A 222 3.75 1.53 1.88
N ALA A 223 3.87 0.69 0.85
CA ALA A 223 4.72 -0.50 0.89
C ALA A 223 6.21 -0.18 0.73
N VAL A 224 6.53 0.91 0.04
CA VAL A 224 7.92 1.37 -0.14
C VAL A 224 8.42 2.12 1.09
N GLY A 225 7.55 2.77 1.85
CA GLY A 225 7.94 3.47 3.04
C GLY A 225 7.24 4.74 3.30
#